data_f414e1e01225478d76651753c0e0ec41
#
_entry.id   f414e1e01225478d76651753c0e0ec41
#
_cell.length_a   1.000
_cell.length_b   1.000
_cell.length_c   1.000
_cell.angle_alpha   90.00
_cell.angle_beta   90.00
_cell.angle_gamma   90.00
#
_symmetry.space_group_name_H-M   'P 1'
#
loop_
_entity.id
_entity.type
_entity.pdbx_description
1 polymer ?
#
loop_
_entity_poly.entity_id
_entity_poly.type
_entity_poly.pdbx_seq_one_letter_code
_entity_poly.pdbx_strand_id
1 'polypeptide(L)'
;MSNVLIVGAGGFMGRHLASSMATRHTVTGLGRSARPRGFPYNAAWIEHDLNRPDLPAGMPSEIDVVVHLAQSRKFRDFPSGASDVLGVNVRSTFELALWAQKAGAKKFIFTSTGGLCGTSDQPLTEAAPYVGGGRLGLYFAAKYSSELLLDALRPILSQVILRPFFVYGVGQDSTMLVSRLIDVVKAGSPIQLQGRDGIKINPVHVDDCVAAIERAATVSGSHLLNVAGPDVVSLRDIGEIIGRCVGRAPVFALEESASPGHVVGDIRQMTDVLGPPMVRFADGIDATCKADDAQSGAR
;
A
#
# COMPACT_ATOMS: atom_id res chain seq x y z
N MET A 1 24.21 7.92 4.51
CA MET A 1 23.86 6.89 3.51
C MET A 1 23.53 5.63 4.29
N SER A 2 22.37 5.01 4.08
CA SER A 2 21.92 3.83 4.85
C SER A 2 21.84 2.63 3.94
N ASN A 3 22.01 1.43 4.49
CA ASN A 3 21.73 0.17 3.83
C ASN A 3 20.26 -0.16 4.00
N VAL A 4 19.50 -0.23 2.90
CA VAL A 4 18.04 -0.41 2.91
C VAL A 4 17.65 -1.69 2.18
N LEU A 5 16.91 -2.58 2.84
CA LEU A 5 16.26 -3.72 2.21
C LEU A 5 14.79 -3.39 1.93
N ILE A 6 14.37 -3.51 0.68
CA ILE A 6 12.99 -3.35 0.27
C ILE A 6 12.43 -4.72 -0.11
N VAL A 7 11.56 -5.28 0.73
CA VAL A 7 10.89 -6.56 0.52
C VAL A 7 9.59 -6.32 -0.24
N GLY A 8 9.42 -6.97 -1.38
CA GLY A 8 8.36 -6.66 -2.33
C GLY A 8 8.73 -5.53 -3.30
N ALA A 9 10.03 -5.32 -3.53
CA ALA A 9 10.59 -4.26 -4.35
C ALA A 9 10.11 -4.27 -5.81
N GLY A 10 9.71 -5.43 -6.34
CA GLY A 10 9.13 -5.56 -7.69
C GLY A 10 7.65 -5.18 -7.77
N GLY A 11 6.97 -4.93 -6.65
CA GLY A 11 5.58 -4.51 -6.58
C GLY A 11 5.37 -3.04 -6.95
N PHE A 12 4.11 -2.61 -6.94
CA PHE A 12 3.72 -1.23 -7.29
C PHE A 12 4.47 -0.18 -6.45
N MET A 13 4.25 -0.14 -5.14
CA MET A 13 4.95 0.80 -4.25
C MET A 13 6.46 0.53 -4.19
N GLY A 14 6.87 -0.74 -4.28
CA GLY A 14 8.27 -1.14 -4.17
C GLY A 14 9.16 -0.57 -5.27
N ARG A 15 8.67 -0.50 -6.51
CA ARG A 15 9.40 0.09 -7.64
C ARG A 15 9.57 1.59 -7.49
N HIS A 16 8.52 2.30 -7.08
CA HIS A 16 8.57 3.75 -6.81
C HIS A 16 9.55 4.05 -5.67
N LEU A 17 9.44 3.30 -4.57
CA LEU A 17 10.34 3.46 -3.42
C LEU A 17 11.80 3.16 -3.77
N ALA A 18 12.07 2.07 -4.49
CA ALA A 18 13.42 1.71 -4.89
C ALA A 18 14.04 2.79 -5.78
N SER A 19 13.29 3.34 -6.72
CA SER A 19 13.73 4.43 -7.60
C SER A 19 14.07 5.70 -6.81
N SER A 20 13.27 6.04 -5.82
CA SER A 20 13.51 7.21 -4.97
C SER A 20 14.71 7.00 -4.04
N MET A 21 14.76 5.87 -3.31
CA MET A 21 15.80 5.63 -2.30
C MET A 21 17.18 5.35 -2.90
N ALA A 22 17.28 4.72 -4.09
CA ALA A 22 18.56 4.37 -4.72
C ALA A 22 19.40 5.60 -5.11
N THR A 23 18.84 6.80 -5.11
CA THR A 23 19.56 8.04 -5.34
C THR A 23 20.40 8.50 -4.14
N ARG A 24 20.05 8.03 -2.92
CA ARG A 24 20.60 8.52 -1.64
C ARG A 24 21.07 7.41 -0.70
N HIS A 25 20.70 6.15 -0.97
CA HIS A 25 20.95 5.01 -0.11
C HIS A 25 21.49 3.82 -0.91
N THR A 26 22.11 2.85 -0.23
CA THR A 26 22.42 1.53 -0.80
C THR A 26 21.17 0.67 -0.69
N VAL A 27 20.54 0.36 -1.82
CA VAL A 27 19.29 -0.38 -1.86
C VAL A 27 19.50 -1.82 -2.29
N THR A 28 18.93 -2.74 -1.54
CA THR A 28 18.74 -4.14 -1.93
C THR A 28 17.24 -4.40 -2.08
N GLY A 29 16.80 -4.78 -3.27
CA GLY A 29 15.43 -5.23 -3.51
C GLY A 29 15.30 -6.73 -3.31
N LEU A 30 14.22 -7.17 -2.67
CA LEU A 30 13.82 -8.58 -2.59
C LEU A 30 12.45 -8.75 -3.25
N GLY A 31 12.35 -9.72 -4.15
CA GLY A 31 11.12 -10.02 -4.85
C GLY A 31 11.04 -11.48 -5.31
N ARG A 32 9.83 -11.97 -5.59
CA ARG A 32 9.57 -13.35 -5.94
C ARG A 32 10.09 -13.77 -7.33
N SER A 33 10.25 -12.83 -8.21
CA SER A 33 10.64 -13.04 -9.60
C SER A 33 11.99 -12.39 -9.88
N ALA A 34 12.57 -12.68 -11.04
CA ALA A 34 13.77 -12.01 -11.53
C ALA A 34 13.64 -10.47 -11.46
N ARG A 35 14.79 -9.80 -11.38
CA ARG A 35 14.86 -8.33 -11.29
C ARG A 35 13.99 -7.67 -12.35
N PRO A 36 13.05 -6.78 -11.97
CA PRO A 36 12.17 -6.12 -12.92
C PRO A 36 12.94 -5.22 -13.89
N ARG A 37 12.48 -5.15 -15.14
CA ARG A 37 12.97 -4.17 -16.11
C ARG A 37 12.74 -2.76 -15.56
N GLY A 38 13.77 -1.90 -15.66
CA GLY A 38 13.72 -0.52 -15.15
C GLY A 38 13.93 -0.38 -13.63
N PHE A 39 14.21 -1.47 -12.91
CA PHE A 39 14.66 -1.38 -11.52
C PHE A 39 16.03 -0.68 -11.43
N PRO A 40 16.30 0.20 -10.43
CA PRO A 40 17.51 1.02 -10.38
C PRO A 40 18.79 0.21 -10.56
N TYR A 41 19.63 0.56 -11.52
CA TYR A 41 20.83 -0.22 -11.92
C TYR A 41 21.84 -0.35 -10.78
N ASN A 42 21.90 0.63 -9.89
CA ASN A 42 22.79 0.69 -8.73
C ASN A 42 22.23 -0.02 -7.48
N ALA A 43 21.05 -0.63 -7.57
CA ALA A 43 20.47 -1.41 -6.48
C ALA A 43 20.74 -2.91 -6.69
N ALA A 44 21.04 -3.64 -5.60
CA ALA A 44 21.12 -5.10 -5.62
C ALA A 44 19.73 -5.74 -5.71
N TRP A 45 19.67 -7.01 -6.15
CA TRP A 45 18.43 -7.77 -6.24
C TRP A 45 18.58 -9.18 -5.70
N ILE A 46 17.62 -9.59 -4.86
CA ILE A 46 17.48 -10.95 -4.35
C ILE A 46 16.16 -11.51 -4.86
N GLU A 47 16.25 -12.63 -5.61
CA GLU A 47 15.06 -13.37 -6.02
C GLU A 47 14.71 -14.44 -4.98
N HIS A 48 13.52 -14.30 -4.37
CA HIS A 48 13.06 -15.24 -3.37
C HIS A 48 11.53 -15.22 -3.21
N ASP A 49 10.95 -16.42 -3.10
CA ASP A 49 9.53 -16.57 -2.76
C ASP A 49 9.38 -16.66 -1.23
N LEU A 50 8.78 -15.62 -0.65
CA LEU A 50 8.51 -15.54 0.79
C LEU A 50 7.56 -16.64 1.32
N ASN A 51 6.94 -17.41 0.44
CA ASN A 51 6.15 -18.59 0.85
C ASN A 51 7.05 -19.79 1.22
N ARG A 52 8.34 -19.75 0.90
CA ARG A 52 9.32 -20.71 1.39
C ARG A 52 9.59 -20.49 2.88
N PRO A 53 9.89 -21.56 3.64
CA PRO A 53 10.13 -21.43 5.08
C PRO A 53 11.42 -20.69 5.42
N ASP A 54 12.44 -20.74 4.55
CA ASP A 54 13.75 -20.17 4.82
C ASP A 54 13.89 -18.77 4.23
N LEU A 55 14.66 -17.91 4.90
CA LEU A 55 15.12 -16.66 4.30
C LEU A 55 16.16 -16.94 3.22
N PRO A 56 16.25 -16.09 2.17
CA PRO A 56 17.15 -16.34 1.07
C PRO A 56 18.62 -16.30 1.48
N ALA A 57 19.44 -17.12 0.86
CA ALA A 57 20.88 -16.93 0.87
C ALA A 57 21.23 -15.57 0.23
N GLY A 58 22.25 -14.90 0.72
CA GLY A 58 22.68 -13.58 0.21
C GLY A 58 21.93 -12.39 0.79
N MET A 59 21.17 -12.58 1.87
CA MET A 59 20.71 -11.45 2.69
C MET A 59 21.91 -10.63 3.18
N PRO A 60 21.78 -9.28 3.21
CA PRO A 60 22.85 -8.42 3.74
C PRO A 60 23.23 -8.80 5.17
N SER A 61 24.52 -8.83 5.48
CA SER A 61 25.00 -9.08 6.84
C SER A 61 24.71 -7.92 7.80
N GLU A 62 24.64 -6.70 7.26
CA GLU A 62 24.33 -5.48 7.99
C GLU A 62 23.26 -4.69 7.23
N ILE A 63 22.26 -4.21 7.96
CA ILE A 63 21.15 -3.43 7.41
C ILE A 63 20.75 -2.32 8.38
N ASP A 64 20.48 -1.13 7.87
CA ASP A 64 19.97 -0.03 8.69
C ASP A 64 18.45 0.01 8.72
N VAL A 65 17.80 -0.22 7.56
CA VAL A 65 16.36 -0.10 7.40
C VAL A 65 15.82 -1.27 6.58
N VAL A 66 14.78 -1.89 7.09
CA VAL A 66 13.97 -2.87 6.33
C VAL A 66 12.60 -2.28 6.05
N VAL A 67 12.20 -2.26 4.78
CA VAL A 67 10.85 -1.85 4.34
C VAL A 67 10.11 -3.07 3.78
N HIS A 68 9.09 -3.52 4.48
CA HIS A 68 8.32 -4.70 4.12
C HIS A 68 7.00 -4.32 3.45
N LEU A 69 6.97 -4.37 2.11
CA LEU A 69 5.83 -4.07 1.25
C LEU A 69 5.19 -5.31 0.64
N ALA A 70 5.82 -6.49 0.81
CA ALA A 70 5.33 -7.70 0.18
C ALA A 70 3.99 -8.13 0.76
N GLN A 71 3.17 -8.70 -0.13
CA GLN A 71 1.94 -9.38 0.24
C GLN A 71 1.63 -10.50 -0.76
N SER A 72 0.86 -11.49 -0.32
CA SER A 72 0.36 -12.55 -1.18
C SER A 72 -0.49 -11.98 -2.32
N ARG A 73 -0.27 -12.47 -3.55
CA ARG A 73 -1.16 -12.15 -4.67
C ARG A 73 -2.51 -12.87 -4.59
N LYS A 74 -2.59 -13.93 -3.74
CA LYS A 74 -3.79 -14.74 -3.54
C LYS A 74 -4.70 -14.21 -2.43
N PHE A 75 -4.53 -12.95 -2.03
CA PHE A 75 -5.26 -12.36 -0.91
C PHE A 75 -6.79 -12.29 -1.11
N ARG A 76 -7.27 -12.51 -2.35
CA ARG A 76 -8.70 -12.61 -2.70
C ARG A 76 -9.18 -14.03 -2.91
N ASP A 77 -8.28 -15.01 -2.90
CA ASP A 77 -8.55 -16.41 -3.28
C ASP A 77 -8.80 -17.26 -2.01
N PHE A 78 -9.86 -16.96 -1.27
CA PHE A 78 -10.24 -17.74 -0.10
C PHE A 78 -11.24 -18.85 -0.50
N PRO A 79 -11.06 -20.10 0.00
CA PRO A 79 -10.02 -20.58 0.92
C PRO A 79 -8.73 -21.06 0.24
N SER A 80 -8.69 -21.21 -1.09
CA SER A 80 -7.57 -21.83 -1.83
C SER A 80 -6.23 -21.09 -1.67
N GLY A 81 -6.26 -19.78 -1.47
CA GLY A 81 -5.08 -18.94 -1.24
C GLY A 81 -4.63 -18.84 0.22
N ALA A 82 -5.32 -19.45 1.18
CA ALA A 82 -5.12 -19.22 2.59
C ALA A 82 -3.69 -19.49 3.07
N SER A 83 -3.09 -20.62 2.70
CA SER A 83 -1.72 -20.97 3.09
C SER A 83 -0.70 -19.98 2.52
N ASP A 84 -0.89 -19.51 1.28
CA ASP A 84 -0.03 -18.51 0.66
C ASP A 84 -0.14 -17.15 1.41
N VAL A 85 -1.35 -16.74 1.77
CA VAL A 85 -1.57 -15.52 2.55
C VAL A 85 -0.89 -15.61 3.91
N LEU A 86 -1.03 -16.71 4.64
CA LEU A 86 -0.39 -16.90 5.94
C LEU A 86 1.13 -16.96 5.83
N GLY A 87 1.66 -17.68 4.83
CA GLY A 87 3.10 -17.78 4.58
C GLY A 87 3.73 -16.43 4.26
N VAL A 88 3.17 -15.71 3.29
CA VAL A 88 3.73 -14.44 2.80
C VAL A 88 3.43 -13.27 3.73
N ASN A 89 2.21 -13.16 4.29
CA ASN A 89 1.84 -11.97 5.04
C ASN A 89 2.18 -12.08 6.54
N VAL A 90 2.14 -13.27 7.13
CA VAL A 90 2.32 -13.44 8.59
C VAL A 90 3.69 -14.01 8.92
N ARG A 91 3.96 -15.26 8.47
CA ARG A 91 5.22 -15.93 8.81
C ARG A 91 6.43 -15.14 8.33
N SER A 92 6.48 -14.78 7.03
CA SER A 92 7.64 -14.06 6.50
C SER A 92 7.84 -12.69 7.14
N THR A 93 6.75 -11.99 7.51
CA THR A 93 6.85 -10.71 8.22
C THR A 93 7.57 -10.87 9.56
N PHE A 94 7.21 -11.87 10.33
CA PHE A 94 7.82 -12.12 11.63
C PHE A 94 9.27 -12.60 11.51
N GLU A 95 9.56 -13.53 10.60
CA GLU A 95 10.92 -14.02 10.33
C GLU A 95 11.86 -12.91 9.84
N LEU A 96 11.38 -12.04 8.94
CA LEU A 96 12.12 -10.88 8.47
C LEU A 96 12.39 -9.87 9.59
N ALA A 97 11.44 -9.65 10.49
CA ALA A 97 11.64 -8.76 11.63
C ALA A 97 12.69 -9.30 12.60
N LEU A 98 12.67 -10.60 12.91
CA LEU A 98 13.70 -11.26 13.73
C LEU A 98 15.08 -11.22 13.06
N TRP A 99 15.14 -11.46 11.75
CA TRP A 99 16.38 -11.33 11.00
C TRP A 99 16.88 -9.88 11.00
N ALA A 100 16.00 -8.91 10.76
CA ALA A 100 16.37 -7.48 10.78
C ALA A 100 17.00 -7.07 12.11
N GLN A 101 16.44 -7.52 13.23
CA GLN A 101 17.00 -7.28 14.57
C GLN A 101 18.42 -7.86 14.68
N LYS A 102 18.64 -9.10 14.24
CA LYS A 102 19.97 -9.75 14.26
C LYS A 102 20.98 -9.09 13.33
N ALA A 103 20.54 -8.56 12.19
CA ALA A 103 21.35 -7.85 11.22
C ALA A 103 21.64 -6.38 11.60
N GLY A 104 21.19 -5.94 12.78
CA GLY A 104 21.45 -4.60 13.32
C GLY A 104 20.54 -3.51 12.75
N ALA A 105 19.36 -3.86 12.21
CA ALA A 105 18.43 -2.87 11.69
C ALA A 105 18.00 -1.88 12.78
N LYS A 106 18.11 -0.60 12.45
CA LYS A 106 17.66 0.51 13.29
C LYS A 106 16.16 0.75 13.15
N LYS A 107 15.58 0.32 12.01
CA LYS A 107 14.17 0.53 11.71
C LYS A 107 13.58 -0.61 10.86
N PHE A 108 12.41 -1.09 11.25
CA PHE A 108 11.58 -1.98 10.46
C PHE A 108 10.27 -1.27 10.10
N ILE A 109 10.01 -1.08 8.80
CA ILE A 109 8.80 -0.42 8.31
C ILE A 109 7.92 -1.48 7.67
N PHE A 110 6.69 -1.59 8.15
CA PHE A 110 5.71 -2.56 7.65
C PHE A 110 4.50 -1.86 7.07
N THR A 111 4.09 -2.25 5.86
CA THR A 111 2.81 -1.79 5.29
C THR A 111 1.70 -2.77 5.63
N SER A 112 0.81 -2.32 6.51
CA SER A 112 -0.47 -2.94 6.81
C SER A 112 -1.56 -2.45 5.85
N THR A 113 -2.76 -2.16 6.32
CA THR A 113 -3.88 -1.63 5.51
C THR A 113 -4.88 -0.88 6.39
N GLY A 114 -5.40 0.24 5.91
CA GLY A 114 -6.49 0.96 6.58
C GLY A 114 -7.83 0.22 6.54
N GLY A 115 -8.02 -0.69 5.58
CA GLY A 115 -9.26 -1.44 5.42
C GLY A 115 -9.59 -2.42 6.54
N LEU A 116 -8.65 -2.75 7.43
CA LEU A 116 -8.89 -3.65 8.56
C LEU A 116 -9.85 -3.10 9.62
N CYS A 117 -10.07 -1.79 9.65
CA CYS A 117 -10.99 -1.13 10.58
C CYS A 117 -12.45 -1.08 10.09
N GLY A 118 -12.74 -1.63 8.89
CA GLY A 118 -14.08 -1.63 8.31
C GLY A 118 -14.54 -0.26 7.86
N THR A 119 -15.84 0.02 8.03
CA THR A 119 -16.48 1.29 7.63
C THR A 119 -16.95 2.07 8.87
N SER A 120 -17.01 3.40 8.75
CA SER A 120 -17.46 4.29 9.82
C SER A 120 -18.02 5.58 9.23
N ASP A 121 -18.92 6.24 9.96
CA ASP A 121 -19.38 7.61 9.65
C ASP A 121 -18.39 8.68 10.09
N GLN A 122 -17.44 8.32 10.95
CA GLN A 122 -16.36 9.19 11.41
C GLN A 122 -15.01 8.72 10.81
N PRO A 123 -14.04 9.62 10.66
CA PRO A 123 -12.70 9.22 10.25
C PRO A 123 -12.11 8.15 11.17
N LEU A 124 -11.55 7.10 10.57
CA LEU A 124 -10.94 5.96 11.25
C LEU A 124 -9.58 6.37 11.81
N THR A 125 -9.45 6.40 13.13
CA THR A 125 -8.16 6.62 13.80
C THR A 125 -7.35 5.33 13.86
N GLU A 126 -6.08 5.40 14.26
CA GLU A 126 -5.22 4.23 14.48
C GLU A 126 -5.74 3.34 15.64
N ALA A 127 -6.52 3.91 16.56
CA ALA A 127 -7.17 3.20 17.67
C ALA A 127 -8.49 2.53 17.25
N ALA A 128 -8.95 2.72 16.01
CA ALA A 128 -10.17 2.08 15.53
C ALA A 128 -10.04 0.54 15.62
N PRO A 129 -11.08 -0.15 16.12
CA PRO A 129 -11.01 -1.59 16.32
C PRO A 129 -10.90 -2.35 15.00
N TYR A 130 -10.26 -3.53 15.05
CA TYR A 130 -10.30 -4.46 13.94
C TYR A 130 -11.74 -4.96 13.73
N VAL A 131 -12.18 -4.87 12.47
CA VAL A 131 -13.48 -5.40 12.04
C VAL A 131 -13.22 -6.54 11.05
N GLY A 132 -13.33 -7.76 11.56
CA GLY A 132 -13.17 -8.98 10.78
C GLY A 132 -14.35 -9.24 9.83
N GLY A 133 -14.18 -10.22 8.94
CA GLY A 133 -15.22 -10.72 8.04
C GLY A 133 -15.15 -10.16 6.61
N GLY A 134 -16.21 -10.44 5.85
CA GLY A 134 -16.29 -10.07 4.44
C GLY A 134 -15.32 -10.82 3.52
N ARG A 135 -15.33 -10.47 2.24
CA ARG A 135 -14.55 -11.14 1.18
C ARG A 135 -13.04 -11.07 1.38
N LEU A 136 -12.54 -10.04 2.06
CA LEU A 136 -11.12 -9.85 2.36
C LEU A 136 -10.77 -10.21 3.81
N GLY A 137 -11.65 -10.92 4.53
CA GLY A 137 -11.49 -11.19 5.96
C GLY A 137 -10.16 -11.84 6.31
N LEU A 138 -9.71 -12.85 5.56
CA LEU A 138 -8.42 -13.49 5.81
C LEU A 138 -7.24 -12.54 5.57
N TYR A 139 -7.31 -11.71 4.53
CA TYR A 139 -6.26 -10.71 4.26
C TYR A 139 -6.14 -9.70 5.41
N PHE A 140 -7.27 -9.15 5.87
CA PHE A 140 -7.29 -8.22 6.99
C PHE A 140 -6.81 -8.88 8.29
N ALA A 141 -7.27 -10.11 8.57
CA ALA A 141 -6.81 -10.87 9.71
C ALA A 141 -5.29 -11.12 9.68
N ALA A 142 -4.73 -11.49 8.52
CA ALA A 142 -3.31 -11.71 8.36
C ALA A 142 -2.49 -10.41 8.56
N LYS A 143 -2.95 -9.27 8.02
CA LYS A 143 -2.30 -7.98 8.23
C LYS A 143 -2.36 -7.57 9.72
N TYR A 144 -3.52 -7.73 10.37
CA TYR A 144 -3.67 -7.42 11.79
C TYR A 144 -2.82 -8.35 12.68
N SER A 145 -2.78 -9.65 12.37
CA SER A 145 -1.90 -10.59 13.08
C SER A 145 -0.43 -10.17 12.97
N SER A 146 -0.01 -9.70 11.81
CA SER A 146 1.35 -9.18 11.62
C SER A 146 1.63 -7.92 12.44
N GLU A 147 0.66 -7.01 12.57
CA GLU A 147 0.79 -5.85 13.46
C GLU A 147 0.99 -6.28 14.92
N LEU A 148 0.21 -7.26 15.40
CA LEU A 148 0.33 -7.77 16.78
C LEU A 148 1.67 -8.48 17.03
N LEU A 149 2.15 -9.28 16.06
CA LEU A 149 3.45 -9.95 16.16
C LEU A 149 4.61 -8.94 16.16
N LEU A 150 4.52 -7.91 15.35
CA LEU A 150 5.49 -6.82 15.33
C LEU A 150 5.44 -6.03 16.64
N ASP A 151 4.25 -5.74 17.17
CA ASP A 151 4.10 -5.04 18.44
C ASP A 151 4.84 -5.75 19.59
N ALA A 152 4.82 -7.08 19.63
CA ALA A 152 5.57 -7.88 20.58
C ALA A 152 7.10 -7.71 20.47
N LEU A 153 7.61 -7.27 19.30
CA LEU A 153 9.05 -7.03 19.08
C LEU A 153 9.49 -5.59 19.40
N ARG A 154 8.60 -4.68 19.79
CA ARG A 154 8.93 -3.28 20.12
C ARG A 154 10.10 -3.11 21.11
N PRO A 155 10.27 -3.97 22.13
CA PRO A 155 11.40 -3.82 23.06
C PRO A 155 12.79 -4.02 22.42
N ILE A 156 12.85 -4.71 21.28
CA ILE A 156 14.14 -5.10 20.67
C ILE A 156 14.31 -4.57 19.23
N LEU A 157 13.24 -4.05 18.59
CA LEU A 157 13.26 -3.54 17.22
C LEU A 157 12.36 -2.32 17.10
N SER A 158 12.95 -1.18 16.74
CA SER A 158 12.16 0.02 16.43
C SER A 158 11.40 -0.16 15.11
N GLN A 159 10.10 0.11 15.12
CA GLN A 159 9.25 -0.18 13.97
C GLN A 159 8.23 0.92 13.67
N VAL A 160 7.90 1.08 12.40
CA VAL A 160 6.80 1.92 11.95
C VAL A 160 5.83 1.07 11.14
N ILE A 161 4.61 0.95 11.63
CA ILE A 161 3.52 0.27 10.94
C ILE A 161 2.68 1.32 10.24
N LEU A 162 2.59 1.22 8.92
CA LEU A 162 1.82 2.12 8.08
C LEU A 162 0.55 1.41 7.61
N ARG A 163 -0.61 2.05 7.76
CA ARG A 163 -1.92 1.58 7.27
C ARG A 163 -2.35 2.44 6.07
N PRO A 164 -1.91 2.11 4.84
CA PRO A 164 -2.31 2.89 3.66
C PRO A 164 -3.80 2.72 3.34
N PHE A 165 -4.43 3.82 2.90
CA PHE A 165 -5.81 3.88 2.43
C PHE A 165 -5.83 4.07 0.91
N PHE A 166 -6.30 3.05 0.17
CA PHE A 166 -6.53 3.11 -1.28
C PHE A 166 -5.39 3.75 -2.07
N VAL A 167 -4.18 3.19 -1.95
CA VAL A 167 -3.02 3.68 -2.72
C VAL A 167 -3.32 3.63 -4.20
N TYR A 168 -2.96 4.69 -4.94
CA TYR A 168 -3.15 4.79 -6.39
C TYR A 168 -1.96 5.52 -7.06
N GLY A 169 -1.89 5.45 -8.38
CA GLY A 169 -0.88 6.13 -9.19
C GLY A 169 -0.39 5.31 -10.36
N VAL A 170 0.58 5.85 -11.11
CA VAL A 170 1.10 5.28 -12.34
C VAL A 170 1.68 3.88 -12.13
N GLY A 171 1.22 2.92 -12.94
CA GLY A 171 1.69 1.54 -12.92
C GLY A 171 1.01 0.66 -11.86
N GLN A 172 -0.11 1.10 -11.27
CA GLN A 172 -0.95 0.27 -10.43
C GLN A 172 -1.68 -0.80 -11.25
N ASP A 173 -1.91 -1.95 -10.63
CA ASP A 173 -2.70 -3.04 -11.24
C ASP A 173 -4.15 -2.60 -11.48
N SER A 174 -4.69 -2.90 -12.67
CA SER A 174 -6.04 -2.52 -13.11
C SER A 174 -7.17 -3.13 -12.25
N THR A 175 -6.89 -4.15 -11.45
CA THR A 175 -7.86 -4.72 -10.51
C THR A 175 -8.06 -3.90 -9.24
N MET A 176 -7.20 -2.90 -8.98
CA MET A 176 -7.31 -2.00 -7.84
C MET A 176 -8.37 -0.92 -8.09
N LEU A 177 -8.90 -0.35 -7.00
CA LEU A 177 -10.10 0.49 -7.05
C LEU A 177 -9.98 1.64 -8.06
N VAL A 178 -8.97 2.49 -7.93
CA VAL A 178 -8.84 3.71 -8.74
C VAL A 178 -8.57 3.35 -10.20
N SER A 179 -7.61 2.46 -10.47
CA SER A 179 -7.28 2.01 -11.83
C SER A 179 -8.48 1.35 -12.51
N ARG A 180 -9.23 0.51 -11.77
CA ARG A 180 -10.47 -0.10 -12.26
C ARG A 180 -11.54 0.94 -12.61
N LEU A 181 -11.69 1.99 -11.80
CA LEU A 181 -12.65 3.06 -12.08
C LEU A 181 -12.27 3.86 -13.32
N ILE A 182 -10.97 4.07 -13.57
CA ILE A 182 -10.49 4.68 -14.84
C ILE A 182 -10.92 3.82 -16.03
N ASP A 183 -10.71 2.50 -15.97
CA ASP A 183 -11.12 1.58 -17.03
C ASP A 183 -12.65 1.57 -17.23
N VAL A 184 -13.41 1.59 -16.13
CA VAL A 184 -14.89 1.63 -16.17
C VAL A 184 -15.37 2.90 -16.86
N VAL A 185 -14.82 4.07 -16.54
CA VAL A 185 -15.19 5.35 -17.17
C VAL A 185 -14.77 5.37 -18.64
N LYS A 186 -13.52 4.94 -18.97
CA LYS A 186 -13.05 4.82 -20.36
C LYS A 186 -13.97 3.91 -21.19
N ALA A 187 -14.47 2.82 -20.62
CA ALA A 187 -15.40 1.91 -21.29
C ALA A 187 -16.84 2.45 -21.38
N GLY A 188 -17.20 3.49 -20.62
CA GLY A 188 -18.59 3.98 -20.49
C GLY A 188 -19.51 3.01 -19.74
N SER A 189 -18.91 2.15 -18.95
CA SER A 189 -19.65 1.22 -18.08
C SER A 189 -20.12 1.93 -16.81
N PRO A 190 -21.24 1.50 -16.18
CA PRO A 190 -21.76 2.18 -15.01
C PRO A 190 -20.89 1.92 -13.76
N ILE A 191 -20.63 2.99 -13.00
CA ILE A 191 -20.11 2.92 -11.64
C ILE A 191 -21.29 2.66 -10.70
N GLN A 192 -21.24 1.56 -9.93
CA GLN A 192 -22.27 1.23 -8.95
C GLN A 192 -22.11 2.12 -7.72
N LEU A 193 -23.15 2.86 -7.35
CA LEU A 193 -23.19 3.73 -6.19
C LEU A 193 -24.25 3.23 -5.20
N GLN A 194 -23.81 2.94 -3.99
CA GLN A 194 -24.73 2.74 -2.86
C GLN A 194 -25.18 4.11 -2.36
N GLY A 195 -26.48 4.38 -2.40
CA GLY A 195 -27.03 5.70 -2.19
C GLY A 195 -26.63 6.68 -3.31
N ARG A 196 -26.76 7.99 -3.03
CA ARG A 196 -26.55 9.04 -4.03
C ARG A 196 -25.10 9.14 -4.51
N ASP A 197 -24.12 9.12 -3.58
CA ASP A 197 -22.73 9.48 -3.86
C ASP A 197 -21.77 8.30 -3.70
N GLY A 198 -22.25 7.14 -3.17
CA GLY A 198 -21.43 6.00 -2.81
C GLY A 198 -20.57 6.24 -1.55
N ILE A 199 -19.64 5.33 -1.28
CA ILE A 199 -18.73 5.45 -0.14
C ILE A 199 -17.81 6.66 -0.31
N LYS A 200 -17.42 7.28 0.81
CA LYS A 200 -16.33 8.27 0.86
C LYS A 200 -15.03 7.60 1.29
N ILE A 201 -13.96 7.98 0.66
CA ILE A 201 -12.60 7.50 0.93
C ILE A 201 -11.61 8.66 0.80
N ASN A 202 -10.39 8.50 1.31
CA ASN A 202 -9.29 9.43 1.06
C ASN A 202 -8.07 8.71 0.46
N PRO A 203 -8.11 8.45 -0.88
CA PRO A 203 -7.05 7.73 -1.56
C PRO A 203 -5.72 8.46 -1.47
N VAL A 204 -4.64 7.71 -1.23
CA VAL A 204 -3.30 8.26 -1.15
C VAL A 204 -2.53 7.98 -2.44
N HIS A 205 -1.88 9.02 -3.00
CA HIS A 205 -1.00 8.83 -4.16
C HIS A 205 0.25 8.05 -3.78
N VAL A 206 0.78 7.26 -4.70
CA VAL A 206 1.98 6.43 -4.46
C VAL A 206 3.18 7.26 -4.04
N ASP A 207 3.35 8.47 -4.55
CA ASP A 207 4.45 9.36 -4.18
C ASP A 207 4.35 9.83 -2.73
N ASP A 208 3.14 10.09 -2.22
CA ASP A 208 2.92 10.39 -0.81
C ASP A 208 3.18 9.17 0.09
N CYS A 209 2.84 7.96 -0.37
CA CYS A 209 3.22 6.73 0.32
C CYS A 209 4.74 6.55 0.38
N VAL A 210 5.43 6.79 -0.73
CA VAL A 210 6.89 6.73 -0.79
C VAL A 210 7.51 7.75 0.15
N ALA A 211 7.05 8.99 0.13
CA ALA A 211 7.51 10.05 1.03
C ALA A 211 7.26 9.70 2.51
N ALA A 212 6.11 9.11 2.83
CA ALA A 212 5.80 8.64 4.19
C ALA A 212 6.76 7.53 4.63
N ILE A 213 7.05 6.55 3.77
CA ILE A 213 8.01 5.47 4.05
C ILE A 213 9.42 6.02 4.26
N GLU A 214 9.88 6.94 3.43
CA GLU A 214 11.20 7.56 3.55
C GLU A 214 11.35 8.33 4.87
N ARG A 215 10.33 9.08 5.27
CA ARG A 215 10.31 9.78 6.56
C ARG A 215 10.24 8.79 7.73
N ALA A 216 9.45 7.70 7.60
CA ALA A 216 9.37 6.64 8.58
C ALA A 216 10.72 5.98 8.85
N ALA A 217 11.64 5.96 7.88
CA ALA A 217 13.01 5.44 8.05
C ALA A 217 13.85 6.25 9.04
N THR A 218 13.50 7.50 9.31
CA THR A 218 14.29 8.45 10.10
C THR A 218 13.64 8.87 11.42
N VAL A 219 12.33 8.65 11.61
CA VAL A 219 11.65 9.02 12.86
C VAL A 219 12.13 8.17 14.02
N SER A 220 12.21 8.77 15.21
CA SER A 220 12.55 8.06 16.44
C SER A 220 11.38 7.24 16.97
N GLY A 221 11.69 6.12 17.66
CA GLY A 221 10.66 5.29 18.30
C GLY A 221 9.85 4.42 17.34
N SER A 222 8.79 3.83 17.86
CA SER A 222 7.86 2.97 17.13
C SER A 222 6.51 3.63 17.00
N HIS A 223 5.91 3.55 15.80
CA HIS A 223 4.65 4.20 15.48
C HIS A 223 3.70 3.25 14.75
N LEU A 224 2.40 3.48 14.93
CA LEU A 224 1.33 2.96 14.08
C LEU A 224 0.62 4.17 13.48
N LEU A 225 0.58 4.27 12.15
CA LEU A 225 0.11 5.47 11.45
C LEU A 225 -0.81 5.12 10.28
N ASN A 226 -1.93 5.78 10.19
CA ASN A 226 -2.72 5.79 8.97
C ASN A 226 -2.01 6.62 7.90
N VAL A 227 -2.04 6.15 6.65
CA VAL A 227 -1.45 6.85 5.51
C VAL A 227 -2.53 7.05 4.46
N ALA A 228 -3.07 8.25 4.36
CA ALA A 228 -4.14 8.56 3.41
C ALA A 228 -3.90 9.92 2.73
N GLY A 229 -4.64 10.14 1.65
CA GLY A 229 -4.54 11.37 0.88
C GLY A 229 -5.20 12.57 1.57
N PRO A 230 -4.92 13.80 1.08
CA PRO A 230 -5.45 15.03 1.68
C PRO A 230 -6.95 15.25 1.39
N ASP A 231 -7.48 14.61 0.35
CA ASP A 231 -8.85 14.81 -0.10
C ASP A 231 -9.75 13.64 0.30
N VAL A 232 -10.87 13.95 0.92
CA VAL A 232 -11.99 13.01 1.11
C VAL A 232 -12.92 13.14 -0.09
N VAL A 233 -13.06 12.07 -0.86
CA VAL A 233 -13.84 12.03 -2.10
C VAL A 233 -14.84 10.86 -2.07
N SER A 234 -16.04 11.08 -2.61
CA SER A 234 -17.02 10.02 -2.84
C SER A 234 -16.70 9.24 -4.12
N LEU A 235 -17.31 8.05 -4.30
CA LEU A 235 -17.18 7.33 -5.58
C LEU A 235 -17.73 8.15 -6.75
N ARG A 236 -18.76 9.00 -6.53
CA ARG A 236 -19.27 9.94 -7.53
C ARG A 236 -18.21 10.97 -7.90
N ASP A 237 -17.61 11.65 -6.91
CA ASP A 237 -16.54 12.63 -7.14
C ASP A 237 -15.37 12.02 -7.91
N ILE A 238 -14.96 10.80 -7.54
CA ILE A 238 -13.91 10.03 -8.24
C ILE A 238 -14.28 9.83 -9.70
N GLY A 239 -15.51 9.35 -9.97
CA GLY A 239 -16.00 9.16 -11.34
C GLY A 239 -15.99 10.45 -12.15
N GLU A 240 -16.44 11.56 -11.58
CA GLU A 240 -16.47 12.88 -12.23
C GLU A 240 -15.06 13.43 -12.49
N ILE A 241 -14.12 13.26 -11.53
CA ILE A 241 -12.72 13.66 -11.70
C ILE A 241 -12.08 12.85 -12.84
N ILE A 242 -12.25 11.52 -12.82
CA ILE A 242 -11.78 10.65 -13.89
C ILE A 242 -12.40 11.04 -15.24
N GLY A 243 -13.73 11.30 -15.26
CA GLY A 243 -14.45 11.69 -16.46
C GLY A 243 -13.88 12.94 -17.13
N ARG A 244 -13.52 13.95 -16.34
CA ARG A 244 -12.84 15.15 -16.86
C ARG A 244 -11.46 14.83 -17.44
N CYS A 245 -10.71 13.93 -16.78
CA CYS A 245 -9.38 13.52 -17.22
C CYS A 245 -9.41 12.77 -18.55
N VAL A 246 -10.34 11.81 -18.70
CA VAL A 246 -10.42 10.95 -19.90
C VAL A 246 -11.33 11.51 -21.01
N GLY A 247 -11.92 12.70 -20.78
CA GLY A 247 -12.80 13.35 -21.77
C GLY A 247 -14.14 12.62 -21.98
N ARG A 248 -14.63 11.86 -21.00
CA ARG A 248 -15.88 11.08 -21.10
C ARG A 248 -16.71 11.20 -19.82
N ALA A 249 -17.98 11.58 -19.97
CA ALA A 249 -18.88 11.64 -18.81
C ALA A 249 -19.07 10.24 -18.18
N PRO A 250 -18.92 10.12 -16.84
CA PRO A 250 -19.17 8.86 -16.16
C PRO A 250 -20.65 8.50 -16.17
N VAL A 251 -20.94 7.21 -16.21
CA VAL A 251 -22.29 6.66 -16.05
C VAL A 251 -22.40 6.12 -14.62
N PHE A 252 -23.51 6.42 -13.93
CA PHE A 252 -23.77 5.94 -12.57
C PHE A 252 -25.01 5.07 -12.53
N ALA A 253 -24.93 3.94 -11.83
CA ALA A 253 -26.05 3.10 -11.47
C ALA A 253 -26.25 3.18 -9.95
N LEU A 254 -27.45 3.61 -9.53
CA LEU A 254 -27.76 3.88 -8.14
C LEU A 254 -28.44 2.67 -7.49
N GLU A 255 -27.97 2.30 -6.31
CA GLU A 255 -28.62 1.36 -5.40
C GLU A 255 -29.22 2.14 -4.22
N GLU A 256 -30.50 2.51 -4.30
CA GLU A 256 -31.14 3.46 -3.39
C GLU A 256 -31.29 2.94 -1.95
N SER A 257 -31.32 1.63 -1.75
CA SER A 257 -31.60 0.99 -0.45
C SER A 257 -30.41 0.92 0.50
N ALA A 258 -29.20 1.26 0.06
CA ALA A 258 -27.99 1.10 0.84
C ALA A 258 -27.50 2.45 1.39
N SER A 259 -27.24 2.48 2.71
CA SER A 259 -26.46 3.56 3.34
C SER A 259 -25.00 3.09 3.40
N PRO A 260 -24.11 3.63 2.56
CA PRO A 260 -22.72 3.21 2.57
C PRO A 260 -22.02 3.74 3.84
N GLY A 261 -21.37 2.85 4.59
CA GLY A 261 -20.35 3.30 5.53
C GLY A 261 -19.14 3.85 4.76
N HIS A 262 -18.36 4.71 5.38
CA HIS A 262 -17.21 5.35 4.77
C HIS A 262 -15.89 4.70 5.22
N VAL A 263 -14.84 4.79 4.40
CA VAL A 263 -13.49 4.30 4.73
C VAL A 263 -12.52 5.47 4.59
N VAL A 264 -12.60 6.39 5.55
CA VAL A 264 -11.78 7.61 5.61
C VAL A 264 -10.79 7.46 6.75
N GLY A 265 -9.49 7.48 6.46
CA GLY A 265 -8.43 7.46 7.45
C GLY A 265 -8.24 8.85 8.09
N ASP A 266 -8.16 8.89 9.42
CA ASP A 266 -7.69 10.08 10.13
C ASP A 266 -6.16 10.16 9.95
N ILE A 267 -5.68 11.27 9.39
CA ILE A 267 -4.26 11.48 9.07
C ILE A 267 -3.55 12.45 10.01
N ARG A 268 -4.15 12.83 11.13
CA ARG A 268 -3.53 13.79 12.06
C ARG A 268 -2.20 13.28 12.59
N GLN A 269 -2.13 12.02 13.05
CA GLN A 269 -0.87 11.44 13.51
C GLN A 269 0.17 11.31 12.39
N MET A 270 -0.24 10.93 11.17
CA MET A 270 0.66 10.94 10.01
C MET A 270 1.24 12.34 9.79
N THR A 271 0.39 13.36 9.79
CA THR A 271 0.79 14.76 9.56
C THR A 271 1.80 15.24 10.61
N ASP A 272 1.56 14.91 11.87
CA ASP A 272 2.41 15.32 12.99
C ASP A 272 3.78 14.60 12.96
N VAL A 273 3.82 13.31 12.61
CA VAL A 273 5.03 12.48 12.68
C VAL A 273 5.79 12.45 11.36
N LEU A 274 5.09 12.32 10.24
CA LEU A 274 5.68 12.15 8.89
C LEU A 274 5.48 13.37 7.99
N GLY A 275 4.68 14.36 8.41
CA GLY A 275 4.25 15.48 7.59
C GLY A 275 3.04 15.14 6.70
N PRO A 276 2.40 16.18 6.14
CA PRO A 276 1.17 16.05 5.37
C PRO A 276 1.39 15.35 4.02
N PRO A 277 0.37 14.65 3.49
CA PRO A 277 0.34 14.25 2.09
C PRO A 277 0.20 15.49 1.19
N MET A 278 0.85 15.47 0.03
CA MET A 278 0.98 16.66 -0.83
C MET A 278 0.20 16.56 -2.14
N VAL A 279 -0.08 15.34 -2.61
CA VAL A 279 -0.71 15.13 -3.92
C VAL A 279 -2.22 15.17 -3.78
N ARG A 280 -2.86 16.20 -4.35
CA ARG A 280 -4.32 16.29 -4.44
C ARG A 280 -4.85 15.18 -5.34
N PHE A 281 -6.03 14.64 -5.02
CA PHE A 281 -6.58 13.51 -5.77
C PHE A 281 -6.75 13.80 -7.27
N ALA A 282 -7.23 14.99 -7.62
CA ALA A 282 -7.39 15.39 -9.02
C ALA A 282 -6.06 15.43 -9.78
N ASP A 283 -5.01 15.97 -9.17
CA ASP A 283 -3.67 16.09 -9.78
C ASP A 283 -3.04 14.70 -10.00
N GLY A 284 -3.19 13.80 -9.01
CA GLY A 284 -2.70 12.43 -9.11
C GLY A 284 -3.45 11.60 -10.16
N ILE A 285 -4.76 11.84 -10.37
CA ILE A 285 -5.53 11.20 -11.44
C ILE A 285 -5.06 11.70 -12.80
N ASP A 286 -4.84 12.99 -12.97
CA ASP A 286 -4.33 13.55 -14.23
C ASP A 286 -2.98 12.93 -14.63
N ALA A 287 -2.05 12.78 -13.67
CA ALA A 287 -0.78 12.12 -13.90
C ALA A 287 -0.95 10.64 -14.29
N THR A 288 -1.87 9.93 -13.62
CA THR A 288 -2.13 8.50 -13.88
C THR A 288 -2.74 8.29 -15.26
N CYS A 289 -3.75 9.06 -15.65
CA CYS A 289 -4.40 8.94 -16.95
C CYS A 289 -3.45 9.25 -18.12
N LYS A 290 -2.63 10.31 -18.01
CA LYS A 290 -1.64 10.67 -19.04
C LYS A 290 -0.59 9.58 -19.25
N ALA A 291 -0.16 8.92 -18.17
CA ALA A 291 0.81 7.83 -18.28
C ALA A 291 0.20 6.58 -18.95
N ASP A 292 -1.07 6.26 -18.68
CA ASP A 292 -1.78 5.15 -19.32
C ASP A 292 -1.94 5.37 -20.83
N ASP A 293 -2.28 6.59 -21.23
CA ASP A 293 -2.44 6.94 -22.65
C ASP A 293 -1.10 6.85 -23.41
N ALA A 294 0.01 7.29 -22.79
CA ALA A 294 1.34 7.16 -23.36
C ALA A 294 1.78 5.69 -23.56
N GLN A 295 1.40 4.79 -22.64
CA GLN A 295 1.68 3.36 -22.76
C GLN A 295 0.80 2.65 -23.79
N SER A 296 -0.44 3.11 -23.98
CA SER A 296 -1.37 2.56 -24.96
C SER A 296 -1.05 2.99 -26.37
N GLY A 297 -0.48 4.19 -26.58
CA GLY A 297 -0.03 4.69 -27.87
C GLY A 297 1.32 4.14 -28.37
N ALA A 298 2.05 3.44 -27.49
CA ALA A 298 3.35 2.82 -27.79
C ALA A 298 3.25 1.32 -28.14
N ARG A 299 2.05 0.76 -28.19
CA ARG A 299 1.75 -0.62 -28.62
C ARG A 299 1.14 -0.60 -30.02
#